data_860a60b522374d6da86dbdd1f8ebbed2
#
_entry.id   860a60b522374d6da86dbdd1f8ebbed2
#
_cell.length_a   1.000
_cell.length_b   1.000
_cell.length_c   1.000
_cell.angle_alpha   90.00
_cell.angle_beta   90.00
_cell.angle_gamma   90.00
#
_symmetry.space_group_name_H-M   'P 1'
#
loop_
_entity.id
_entity.type
_entity.pdbx_description
1 polymer ?
#
loop_
_entity_poly.entity_id
_entity_poly.type
_entity_poly.pdbx_seq_one_letter_code
_entity_poly.pdbx_strand_id
1 'polypeptide(L)'
;MKKTVTKLTLGLTSTAILATVGAQTVHANSYVVQDGDSFFAIATSNGMDPYDLAALNGKTIFDTIHPGDVLQVSGSAQASSTYSAPAATVNEVSDTEDVVEKTPTNYGNSYPVGQCTWGVKELAPWASNWWGNANTWAIYASAQGYKTGSVPVVGAIAVWDGGEYGHVAYVTDVQSENSIQVLEANYRRQKQIANYRGFFNPHEFLGNVTYIYPN
;
A
#
# COMPACT_ATOMS: atom_id res chain seq x y z
N MET A 1 -35.59 -78.73 -35.20
CA MET A 1 -34.76 -77.88 -34.28
C MET A 1 -34.60 -76.49 -34.92
N LYS A 2 -35.38 -75.51 -34.49
CA LYS A 2 -35.33 -74.15 -35.02
C LYS A 2 -34.49 -73.33 -34.04
N LYS A 3 -33.36 -72.77 -34.50
CA LYS A 3 -32.55 -71.84 -33.69
C LYS A 3 -33.05 -70.42 -33.88
N THR A 4 -33.56 -69.82 -32.82
CA THR A 4 -33.96 -68.40 -32.76
C THR A 4 -32.74 -67.55 -32.52
N VAL A 5 -32.48 -66.59 -33.44
CA VAL A 5 -31.43 -65.60 -33.30
C VAL A 5 -32.03 -64.32 -32.72
N THR A 6 -31.69 -64.00 -31.49
CA THR A 6 -32.11 -62.78 -30.84
C THR A 6 -31.15 -61.66 -31.23
N LYS A 7 -31.68 -60.60 -31.90
CA LYS A 7 -30.91 -59.40 -32.20
C LYS A 7 -30.89 -58.50 -30.96
N LEU A 8 -29.71 -58.26 -30.46
CA LEU A 8 -29.45 -57.31 -29.39
C LEU A 8 -29.26 -55.90 -30.00
N THR A 9 -30.22 -55.05 -29.81
CA THR A 9 -30.13 -53.63 -30.18
C THR A 9 -29.46 -52.86 -29.05
N LEU A 10 -28.24 -52.36 -29.36
CA LEU A 10 -27.49 -51.52 -28.45
C LEU A 10 -28.05 -50.07 -28.55
N GLY A 11 -28.82 -49.66 -27.54
CA GLY A 11 -29.27 -48.28 -27.41
C GLY A 11 -28.16 -47.38 -26.88
N LEU A 12 -27.70 -46.43 -27.69
CA LEU A 12 -26.84 -45.35 -27.22
C LEU A 12 -27.71 -44.38 -26.40
N THR A 13 -27.57 -44.39 -25.10
CA THR A 13 -28.07 -43.32 -24.24
C THR A 13 -27.02 -42.23 -24.13
N SER A 14 -27.24 -41.12 -24.83
CA SER A 14 -26.45 -39.91 -24.65
C SER A 14 -26.76 -39.30 -23.29
N THR A 15 -25.88 -39.51 -22.33
CA THR A 15 -25.93 -38.79 -21.04
C THR A 15 -25.39 -37.38 -21.26
N ALA A 16 -26.31 -36.43 -21.34
CA ALA A 16 -25.98 -35.01 -21.27
C ALA A 16 -25.46 -34.72 -19.84
N ILE A 17 -24.16 -34.49 -19.70
CA ILE A 17 -23.59 -33.98 -18.46
C ILE A 17 -23.94 -32.51 -18.40
N LEU A 18 -24.98 -32.13 -17.65
CA LEU A 18 -25.21 -30.77 -17.22
C LEU A 18 -24.06 -30.44 -16.23
N ALA A 19 -23.08 -29.68 -16.70
CA ALA A 19 -22.17 -29.01 -15.81
C ALA A 19 -22.94 -27.95 -15.02
N THR A 20 -23.33 -28.27 -13.80
CA THR A 20 -23.80 -27.29 -12.84
C THR A 20 -22.59 -26.42 -12.47
N VAL A 21 -22.50 -25.23 -13.06
CA VAL A 21 -21.64 -24.17 -12.54
C VAL A 21 -22.23 -23.84 -11.17
N GLY A 22 -21.62 -24.40 -10.13
CA GLY A 22 -21.96 -24.08 -8.76
C GLY A 22 -21.73 -22.58 -8.57
N ALA A 23 -22.81 -21.81 -8.42
CA ALA A 23 -22.72 -20.45 -7.91
C ALA A 23 -22.08 -20.54 -6.52
N GLN A 24 -20.81 -20.15 -6.41
CA GLN A 24 -20.15 -19.99 -5.13
C GLN A 24 -20.88 -18.84 -4.43
N THR A 25 -21.62 -19.14 -3.39
CA THR A 25 -22.19 -18.13 -2.50
C THR A 25 -21.00 -17.48 -1.79
N VAL A 26 -20.66 -16.28 -2.23
CA VAL A 26 -19.69 -15.43 -1.53
C VAL A 26 -20.38 -15.07 -0.22
N HIS A 27 -19.97 -15.69 0.88
CA HIS A 27 -20.38 -15.25 2.20
C HIS A 27 -19.72 -13.88 2.43
N ALA A 28 -20.52 -12.83 2.39
CA ALA A 28 -20.08 -11.50 2.76
C ALA A 28 -19.78 -11.52 4.28
N ASN A 29 -18.50 -11.61 4.65
CA ASN A 29 -18.08 -11.41 6.02
C ASN A 29 -18.17 -9.91 6.33
N SER A 30 -18.63 -9.57 7.52
CA SER A 30 -18.62 -8.20 8.01
C SER A 30 -17.61 -8.06 9.17
N TYR A 31 -17.01 -6.89 9.25
CA TYR A 31 -16.08 -6.51 10.30
C TYR A 31 -16.62 -5.28 11.02
N VAL A 32 -16.61 -5.30 12.35
CA VAL A 32 -16.97 -4.13 13.17
C VAL A 32 -15.69 -3.37 13.50
N VAL A 33 -15.61 -2.13 13.05
CA VAL A 33 -14.46 -1.25 13.25
C VAL A 33 -14.20 -1.07 14.75
N GLN A 34 -12.95 -1.25 15.15
CA GLN A 34 -12.46 -1.07 16.50
C GLN A 34 -11.72 0.27 16.65
N ASP A 35 -11.46 0.68 17.88
CA ASP A 35 -10.65 1.87 18.14
C ASP A 35 -9.23 1.70 17.59
N GLY A 36 -8.74 2.69 16.83
CA GLY A 36 -7.44 2.65 16.16
C GLY A 36 -7.41 1.94 14.80
N ASP A 37 -8.54 1.39 14.34
CA ASP A 37 -8.62 0.76 13.02
C ASP A 37 -8.51 1.77 11.88
N SER A 38 -8.01 1.26 10.74
CA SER A 38 -8.01 1.95 9.45
C SER A 38 -8.44 0.98 8.36
N PHE A 39 -8.88 1.51 7.20
CA PHE A 39 -9.15 0.65 6.03
C PHE A 39 -7.98 -0.27 5.71
N PHE A 40 -6.74 0.22 5.90
CA PHE A 40 -5.55 -0.58 5.67
C PHE A 40 -5.41 -1.74 6.66
N ALA A 41 -5.54 -1.47 7.97
CA ALA A 41 -5.41 -2.49 9.00
C ALA A 41 -6.46 -3.60 8.82
N ILE A 42 -7.73 -3.19 8.59
CA ILE A 42 -8.84 -4.13 8.36
C ILE A 42 -8.62 -4.93 7.07
N ALA A 43 -8.22 -4.28 5.98
CA ALA A 43 -7.96 -4.95 4.71
C ALA A 43 -6.83 -5.98 4.82
N THR A 44 -5.70 -5.58 5.42
CA THR A 44 -4.55 -6.49 5.65
C THR A 44 -4.94 -7.72 6.46
N SER A 45 -5.71 -7.53 7.55
CA SER A 45 -6.18 -8.63 8.40
C SER A 45 -7.15 -9.58 7.69
N ASN A 46 -7.79 -9.10 6.62
CA ASN A 46 -8.74 -9.88 5.82
C ASN A 46 -8.19 -10.30 4.44
N GLY A 47 -6.89 -10.08 4.17
CA GLY A 47 -6.25 -10.44 2.90
C GLY A 47 -6.80 -9.66 1.71
N MET A 48 -7.26 -8.43 1.92
CA MET A 48 -7.84 -7.54 0.92
C MET A 48 -6.92 -6.38 0.59
N ASP A 49 -7.09 -5.80 -0.58
CA ASP A 49 -6.56 -4.48 -0.88
C ASP A 49 -7.39 -3.39 -0.15
N PRO A 50 -6.78 -2.37 0.46
CA PRO A 50 -7.50 -1.32 1.19
C PRO A 50 -8.46 -0.49 0.33
N TYR A 51 -8.14 -0.28 -0.94
CA TYR A 51 -9.03 0.43 -1.86
C TYR A 51 -10.23 -0.43 -2.24
N ASP A 52 -9.99 -1.74 -2.46
CA ASP A 52 -11.07 -2.68 -2.72
C ASP A 52 -12.01 -2.77 -1.51
N LEU A 53 -11.45 -2.80 -0.29
CA LEU A 53 -12.25 -2.75 0.93
C LEU A 53 -13.07 -1.46 1.03
N ALA A 54 -12.46 -0.29 0.79
CA ALA A 54 -13.16 0.99 0.83
C ALA A 54 -14.25 1.05 -0.26
N ALA A 55 -13.91 0.69 -1.50
CA ALA A 55 -14.86 0.67 -2.63
C ALA A 55 -16.01 -0.30 -2.40
N LEU A 56 -15.76 -1.49 -1.84
CA LEU A 56 -16.78 -2.47 -1.48
C LEU A 56 -17.82 -1.89 -0.50
N ASN A 57 -17.39 -0.92 0.31
CA ASN A 57 -18.23 -0.24 1.30
C ASN A 57 -18.75 1.12 0.82
N GLY A 58 -18.62 1.45 -0.47
CA GLY A 58 -19.05 2.73 -1.03
C GLY A 58 -18.29 3.93 -0.47
N LYS A 59 -17.06 3.71 -0.02
CA LYS A 59 -16.16 4.67 0.59
C LYS A 59 -14.87 4.79 -0.21
N THR A 60 -14.10 5.82 0.11
CA THR A 60 -12.70 5.95 -0.29
C THR A 60 -11.81 5.65 0.91
N ILE A 61 -10.55 5.32 0.66
CA ILE A 61 -9.60 5.09 1.76
C ILE A 61 -9.30 6.36 2.59
N PHE A 62 -9.73 7.52 2.11
CA PHE A 62 -9.61 8.81 2.79
C PHE A 62 -10.83 9.15 3.67
N ASP A 63 -11.90 8.36 3.55
CA ASP A 63 -13.07 8.54 4.40
C ASP A 63 -12.78 8.09 5.82
N THR A 64 -13.31 8.81 6.79
CA THR A 64 -13.19 8.42 8.19
C THR A 64 -14.10 7.22 8.47
N ILE A 65 -13.54 6.23 9.18
CA ILE A 65 -14.30 5.14 9.80
C ILE A 65 -14.22 5.31 11.32
N HIS A 66 -15.29 4.94 12.01
CA HIS A 66 -15.38 5.10 13.46
C HIS A 66 -15.60 3.74 14.14
N PRO A 67 -15.16 3.59 15.39
CA PRO A 67 -15.50 2.41 16.18
C PRO A 67 -17.00 2.16 16.18
N GLY A 68 -17.39 0.91 15.85
CA GLY A 68 -18.78 0.52 15.69
C GLY A 68 -19.31 0.54 14.25
N ASP A 69 -18.62 1.17 13.30
CA ASP A 69 -18.97 1.04 11.88
C ASP A 69 -18.85 -0.43 11.46
N VAL A 70 -19.76 -0.86 10.56
CA VAL A 70 -19.74 -2.21 10.00
C VAL A 70 -19.28 -2.16 8.56
N LEU A 71 -18.13 -2.78 8.28
CA LEU A 71 -17.59 -2.89 6.94
C LEU A 71 -17.79 -4.30 6.40
N GLN A 72 -18.19 -4.39 5.12
CA GLN A 72 -18.18 -5.66 4.40
C GLN A 72 -16.73 -6.02 4.07
N VAL A 73 -16.32 -7.23 4.46
CA VAL A 73 -15.02 -7.80 4.12
C VAL A 73 -15.26 -9.08 3.33
N SER A 74 -14.76 -9.16 2.10
CA SER A 74 -14.86 -10.39 1.33
C SER A 74 -13.73 -11.33 1.73
N GLY A 75 -14.08 -12.39 2.43
CA GLY A 75 -13.15 -13.50 2.65
C GLY A 75 -13.00 -14.35 1.40
N SER A 76 -12.09 -14.01 0.51
CA SER A 76 -11.36 -14.96 -0.35
C SER A 76 -10.27 -14.22 -1.12
N ALA A 77 -9.05 -14.63 -0.85
CA ALA A 77 -7.93 -14.31 -1.70
C ALA A 77 -8.17 -14.83 -3.12
N GLN A 78 -8.52 -13.94 -4.02
CA GLN A 78 -8.28 -14.16 -5.44
C GLN A 78 -7.82 -12.83 -6.00
N ALA A 79 -6.49 -12.69 -6.02
CA ALA A 79 -5.83 -11.61 -6.71
C ALA A 79 -6.20 -11.67 -8.20
N SER A 80 -7.19 -10.90 -8.60
CA SER A 80 -7.36 -10.52 -10.00
C SER A 80 -6.57 -9.26 -10.24
N SER A 81 -5.26 -9.41 -10.21
CA SER A 81 -4.34 -8.42 -10.76
C SER A 81 -4.47 -8.43 -12.29
N THR A 82 -5.36 -7.63 -12.83
CA THR A 82 -5.30 -7.18 -14.22
C THR A 82 -4.92 -5.70 -14.23
N TYR A 83 -3.79 -5.38 -13.64
CA TYR A 83 -3.09 -4.14 -13.90
C TYR A 83 -1.85 -4.45 -14.73
N SER A 84 -1.98 -4.37 -16.04
CA SER A 84 -0.83 -4.36 -16.97
C SER A 84 -0.14 -3.02 -16.85
N ALA A 85 1.03 -3.00 -16.22
CA ALA A 85 1.91 -1.84 -16.27
C ALA A 85 2.37 -1.62 -17.71
N PRO A 86 2.28 -0.40 -18.28
CA PRO A 86 2.93 -0.09 -19.52
C PRO A 86 4.45 -0.07 -19.32
N ALA A 87 5.16 -0.75 -20.21
CA ALA A 87 6.61 -0.81 -20.24
C ALA A 87 7.22 0.60 -20.33
N ALA A 88 8.09 0.92 -19.37
CA ALA A 88 8.87 2.15 -19.40
C ALA A 88 9.93 2.06 -20.50
N THR A 89 9.81 2.87 -21.52
CA THR A 89 10.91 3.16 -22.47
C THR A 89 11.88 4.12 -21.79
N VAL A 90 13.08 3.63 -21.52
CA VAL A 90 14.22 4.43 -21.08
C VAL A 90 14.71 5.28 -22.26
N ASN A 91 14.53 6.60 -22.18
CA ASN A 91 15.29 7.53 -23.00
C ASN A 91 16.45 8.08 -22.15
N GLU A 92 17.66 7.79 -22.59
CA GLU A 92 18.87 8.46 -22.11
C GLU A 92 18.78 9.96 -22.38
N VAL A 93 19.00 10.79 -21.36
CA VAL A 93 19.24 12.22 -21.51
C VAL A 93 20.44 12.65 -20.68
N SER A 94 21.36 13.21 -21.44
CA SER A 94 22.58 13.92 -21.15
C SER A 94 22.50 14.97 -20.04
N ASP A 95 23.64 15.08 -19.27
CA ASP A 95 23.94 16.08 -18.28
C ASP A 95 23.64 17.52 -18.72
N THR A 96 22.83 18.23 -17.94
CA THR A 96 22.98 19.67 -17.67
C THR A 96 22.27 19.99 -16.36
N GLU A 97 23.00 20.65 -15.44
CA GLU A 97 22.48 21.18 -14.20
C GLU A 97 21.42 22.25 -14.49
N ASP A 98 20.16 21.87 -14.37
CA ASP A 98 19.04 22.79 -14.25
C ASP A 98 18.13 22.30 -13.13
N VAL A 99 17.78 23.24 -12.25
CA VAL A 99 16.77 23.04 -11.18
C VAL A 99 15.46 22.72 -11.88
N VAL A 100 15.22 21.43 -12.12
CA VAL A 100 13.99 20.96 -12.75
C VAL A 100 12.89 21.06 -11.70
N GLU A 101 12.05 22.08 -11.87
CA GLU A 101 10.71 22.13 -11.29
C GLU A 101 9.94 20.90 -11.80
N LYS A 102 10.03 19.79 -11.05
CA LYS A 102 9.40 18.53 -11.44
C LYS A 102 7.90 18.70 -11.24
N THR A 103 7.19 18.98 -12.31
CA THR A 103 5.72 18.91 -12.33
C THR A 103 5.32 17.50 -11.90
N PRO A 104 4.50 17.33 -10.85
CA PRO A 104 4.17 16.00 -10.33
C PRO A 104 3.35 15.23 -11.38
N THR A 105 4.00 14.33 -12.07
CA THR A 105 3.31 13.30 -12.86
C THR A 105 2.86 12.22 -11.89
N ASN A 106 1.57 12.22 -11.58
CA ASN A 106 0.94 11.39 -10.55
C ASN A 106 0.76 9.92 -10.99
N TYR A 107 1.78 9.31 -11.58
CA TYR A 107 1.79 7.89 -11.91
C TYR A 107 2.61 7.12 -10.86
N GLY A 108 1.90 6.53 -9.89
CA GLY A 108 2.48 5.62 -8.90
C GLY A 108 2.60 6.15 -7.47
N ASN A 109 2.18 7.39 -7.18
CA ASN A 109 2.14 7.93 -5.82
C ASN A 109 0.70 8.33 -5.48
N SER A 110 0.06 7.57 -4.59
CA SER A 110 -1.34 7.79 -4.20
C SER A 110 -1.51 8.76 -3.02
N TYR A 111 -0.42 9.19 -2.40
CA TYR A 111 -0.50 10.13 -1.29
C TYR A 111 -0.84 11.55 -1.78
N PRO A 112 -1.61 12.32 -1.00
CA PRO A 112 -1.99 13.68 -1.38
C PRO A 112 -0.74 14.57 -1.57
N VAL A 113 -0.66 15.24 -2.74
CA VAL A 113 0.46 16.10 -3.13
C VAL A 113 0.77 17.14 -2.05
N GLY A 114 2.05 17.31 -1.75
CA GLY A 114 2.55 18.24 -0.74
C GLY A 114 2.40 17.76 0.70
N GLN A 115 1.98 16.52 0.95
CA GLN A 115 2.07 15.90 2.27
C GLN A 115 3.45 15.25 2.47
N CYS A 116 3.84 15.01 3.72
CA CYS A 116 5.13 14.37 4.01
C CYS A 116 5.23 12.97 3.38
N THR A 117 4.16 12.20 3.44
CA THR A 117 4.05 10.87 2.83
C THR A 117 4.20 10.91 1.31
N TRP A 118 3.59 11.90 0.64
CA TRP A 118 3.80 12.13 -0.78
C TRP A 118 5.26 12.45 -1.09
N GLY A 119 5.84 13.39 -0.35
CA GLY A 119 7.23 13.81 -0.59
C GLY A 119 8.23 12.67 -0.44
N VAL A 120 8.06 11.83 0.59
CA VAL A 120 8.92 10.65 0.77
C VAL A 120 8.67 9.60 -0.31
N LYS A 121 7.44 9.37 -0.74
CA LYS A 121 7.14 8.43 -1.82
C LYS A 121 7.75 8.84 -3.17
N GLU A 122 7.85 10.15 -3.46
CA GLU A 122 8.57 10.68 -4.64
C GLU A 122 10.08 10.37 -4.58
N LEU A 123 10.68 10.42 -3.38
CA LEU A 123 12.12 10.22 -3.16
C LEU A 123 12.47 8.74 -2.96
N ALA A 124 11.54 7.95 -2.43
CA ALA A 124 11.67 6.53 -2.16
C ALA A 124 10.58 5.74 -2.90
N PRO A 125 10.70 5.53 -4.23
CA PRO A 125 9.68 4.82 -5.01
C PRO A 125 9.38 3.40 -4.52
N TRP A 126 10.32 2.80 -3.78
CA TRP A 126 10.17 1.49 -3.15
C TRP A 126 9.21 1.50 -1.95
N ALA A 127 8.92 2.65 -1.35
CA ALA A 127 7.92 2.75 -0.29
C ALA A 127 6.53 2.42 -0.83
N SER A 128 5.72 1.72 -0.05
CA SER A 128 4.36 1.37 -0.47
C SER A 128 3.44 2.60 -0.48
N ASN A 129 2.48 2.59 -1.36
CA ASN A 129 1.36 3.56 -1.36
C ASN A 129 0.36 3.30 -0.21
N TRP A 130 0.55 2.22 0.54
CA TRP A 130 -0.43 1.63 1.43
C TRP A 130 -0.02 1.65 2.90
N TRP A 131 0.96 2.46 3.28
CA TRP A 131 1.40 2.56 4.67
C TRP A 131 0.59 3.56 5.51
N GLY A 132 -0.46 4.15 4.94
CA GLY A 132 -1.39 5.03 5.65
C GLY A 132 -0.79 6.38 6.05
N ASN A 133 -1.15 6.86 7.24
CA ASN A 133 -0.58 8.05 7.82
C ASN A 133 0.88 7.84 8.23
N ALA A 134 1.65 8.92 8.32
CA ALA A 134 3.09 8.83 8.58
C ALA A 134 3.44 8.01 9.84
N ASN A 135 2.67 8.14 10.92
CA ASN A 135 2.88 7.40 12.17
C ASN A 135 2.69 5.88 12.05
N THR A 136 2.04 5.40 11.00
CA THR A 136 1.84 3.95 10.77
C THR A 136 2.85 3.33 9.83
N TRP A 137 3.68 4.12 9.16
CA TRP A 137 4.60 3.66 8.13
C TRP A 137 5.57 2.59 8.59
N ALA A 138 6.21 2.78 9.76
CA ALA A 138 7.18 1.81 10.28
C ALA A 138 6.54 0.45 10.58
N ILE A 139 5.31 0.46 11.11
CA ILE A 139 4.56 -0.76 11.44
C ILE A 139 4.22 -1.52 10.15
N TYR A 140 3.66 -0.84 9.14
CA TYR A 140 3.25 -1.49 7.91
C TYR A 140 4.43 -1.91 7.03
N ALA A 141 5.50 -1.12 7.01
CA ALA A 141 6.74 -1.52 6.35
C ALA A 141 7.30 -2.82 6.96
N SER A 142 7.37 -2.89 8.29
CA SER A 142 7.81 -4.10 8.99
C SER A 142 6.90 -5.31 8.68
N ALA A 143 5.59 -5.13 8.66
CA ALA A 143 4.62 -6.17 8.30
C ALA A 143 4.79 -6.66 6.85
N GLN A 144 5.31 -5.81 5.95
CA GLN A 144 5.63 -6.13 4.56
C GLN A 144 7.07 -6.68 4.38
N GLY A 145 7.80 -6.92 5.47
CA GLY A 145 9.14 -7.51 5.43
C GLY A 145 10.29 -6.51 5.26
N TYR A 146 10.02 -5.21 5.30
CA TYR A 146 11.09 -4.21 5.34
C TYR A 146 11.76 -4.22 6.71
N LYS A 147 13.08 -4.05 6.72
CA LYS A 147 13.82 -3.87 7.96
C LYS A 147 13.52 -2.49 8.54
N THR A 148 13.29 -2.44 9.85
CA THR A 148 13.15 -1.20 10.61
C THR A 148 14.14 -1.16 11.76
N GLY A 149 14.48 0.02 12.25
CA GLY A 149 15.43 0.16 13.37
C GLY A 149 15.56 1.60 13.85
N SER A 150 16.50 1.81 14.79
CA SER A 150 16.75 3.11 15.43
C SER A 150 17.95 3.86 14.86
N VAL A 151 18.77 3.23 14.01
CA VAL A 151 20.00 3.81 13.48
C VAL A 151 19.73 4.53 12.16
N PRO A 152 20.01 5.83 12.02
CA PRO A 152 19.85 6.53 10.76
C PRO A 152 20.84 6.04 9.71
N VAL A 153 20.37 5.90 8.47
CA VAL A 153 21.19 5.55 7.30
C VAL A 153 20.74 6.40 6.13
N VAL A 154 21.67 6.87 5.31
CA VAL A 154 21.34 7.58 4.06
C VAL A 154 20.48 6.68 3.17
N GLY A 155 19.38 7.19 2.64
CA GLY A 155 18.41 6.44 1.86
C GLY A 155 17.30 5.80 2.67
N ALA A 156 17.38 5.80 4.01
CA ALA A 156 16.28 5.36 4.86
C ALA A 156 15.16 6.40 4.93
N ILE A 157 13.99 5.94 5.33
CA ILE A 157 12.87 6.80 5.67
C ILE A 157 12.83 6.95 7.19
N ALA A 158 12.98 8.18 7.68
CA ALA A 158 12.73 8.51 9.08
C ALA A 158 11.23 8.67 9.31
N VAL A 159 10.70 7.99 10.32
CA VAL A 159 9.29 7.97 10.72
C VAL A 159 9.19 8.46 12.15
N TRP A 160 8.50 9.57 12.38
CA TRP A 160 8.14 10.07 13.71
C TRP A 160 6.69 9.73 14.00
N ASP A 161 6.46 9.05 15.12
CA ASP A 161 5.14 8.53 15.51
C ASP A 161 4.27 9.54 16.27
N GLY A 162 4.82 10.67 16.69
CA GLY A 162 4.12 11.66 17.50
C GLY A 162 3.09 12.48 16.75
N GLY A 163 2.13 13.04 17.50
CA GLY A 163 1.02 13.80 16.94
C GLY A 163 -0.05 12.91 16.28
N GLU A 164 -1.08 13.55 15.74
CA GLU A 164 -2.24 12.84 15.18
C GLU A 164 -1.89 11.99 13.95
N TYR A 165 -1.01 12.50 13.09
CA TYR A 165 -0.68 11.86 11.79
C TYR A 165 0.79 11.41 11.70
N GLY A 166 1.63 11.80 12.66
CA GLY A 166 3.08 11.60 12.57
C GLY A 166 3.75 12.45 11.51
N HIS A 167 5.00 12.11 11.20
CA HIS A 167 5.77 12.73 10.12
C HIS A 167 6.74 11.74 9.51
N VAL A 168 7.04 11.89 8.21
CA VAL A 168 8.07 11.11 7.51
C VAL A 168 8.96 12.01 6.68
N ALA A 169 10.24 11.62 6.59
CA ALA A 169 11.23 12.30 5.78
C ALA A 169 12.26 11.33 5.21
N TYR A 170 12.86 11.68 4.09
CA TYR A 170 13.90 10.88 3.43
C TYR A 170 15.29 11.32 3.93
N VAL A 171 16.08 10.41 4.49
CA VAL A 171 17.41 10.71 5.03
C VAL A 171 18.41 10.90 3.91
N THR A 172 19.01 12.08 3.84
CA THR A 172 20.01 12.43 2.81
C THR A 172 21.43 12.45 3.31
N ASP A 173 21.65 12.70 4.60
CA ASP A 173 22.98 12.71 5.22
C ASP A 173 22.91 12.33 6.69
N VAL A 174 23.97 11.72 7.20
CA VAL A 174 24.09 11.24 8.59
C VAL A 174 25.48 11.56 9.11
N GLN A 175 25.58 12.49 10.04
CA GLN A 175 26.81 12.75 10.78
C GLN A 175 26.92 11.89 12.04
N SER A 176 25.80 11.63 12.70
CA SER A 176 25.65 10.75 13.86
C SER A 176 24.20 10.37 14.07
N GLU A 177 23.90 9.51 15.04
CA GLU A 177 22.52 9.17 15.42
C GLU A 177 21.71 10.40 15.87
N ASN A 178 22.38 11.44 16.35
CA ASN A 178 21.77 12.69 16.80
C ASN A 178 21.94 13.86 15.81
N SER A 179 22.43 13.59 14.59
CA SER A 179 22.65 14.64 13.58
C SER A 179 22.45 14.09 12.17
N ILE A 180 21.30 14.38 11.60
CA ILE A 180 20.91 13.93 10.25
C ILE A 180 20.41 15.10 9.41
N GLN A 181 20.50 14.97 8.08
CA GLN A 181 19.75 15.80 7.13
C GLN A 181 18.68 14.97 6.43
N VAL A 182 17.60 15.64 6.04
CA VAL A 182 16.48 15.01 5.37
C VAL A 182 15.93 15.89 4.25
N LEU A 183 15.32 15.26 3.27
CA LEU A 183 14.34 15.90 2.38
C LEU A 183 12.94 15.52 2.83
N GLU A 184 12.08 16.50 2.90
CA GLU A 184 10.71 16.37 3.41
C GLU A 184 9.75 17.35 2.77
N ALA A 185 8.47 17.03 2.74
CA ALA A 185 7.39 17.96 2.44
C ALA A 185 6.50 18.15 3.68
N ASN A 186 5.68 19.16 3.67
CA ASN A 186 4.75 19.51 4.75
C ASN A 186 5.40 19.86 6.11
N TYR A 187 6.70 20.07 6.16
CA TYR A 187 7.34 20.63 7.33
C TYR A 187 6.87 22.09 7.50
N ARG A 188 6.29 22.43 8.66
CA ARG A 188 5.70 23.74 8.91
C ARG A 188 4.78 24.24 7.78
N ARG A 189 4.00 23.31 7.18
CA ARG A 189 3.07 23.57 6.05
C ARG A 189 3.75 23.89 4.71
N GLN A 190 5.06 23.72 4.58
CA GLN A 190 5.77 23.85 3.30
C GLN A 190 5.46 22.64 2.42
N LYS A 191 4.87 22.86 1.24
CA LYS A 191 4.35 21.78 0.39
C LYS A 191 5.37 21.21 -0.59
N GLN A 192 6.48 21.89 -0.82
CA GLN A 192 7.57 21.44 -1.66
C GLN A 192 8.47 20.44 -0.92
N ILE A 193 9.17 19.62 -1.67
CA ILE A 193 10.20 18.71 -1.13
C ILE A 193 11.48 19.52 -1.01
N ALA A 194 11.99 19.69 0.21
CA ALA A 194 13.23 20.41 0.45
C ALA A 194 13.89 20.00 1.78
N ASN A 195 15.15 20.40 1.95
CA ASN A 195 15.83 20.36 3.24
C ASN A 195 15.53 21.66 4.01
N TYR A 196 14.56 21.59 4.91
CA TYR A 196 14.12 22.78 5.68
C TYR A 196 14.91 23.00 6.97
N ARG A 197 15.63 22.00 7.45
CA ARG A 197 16.20 21.98 8.80
C ARG A 197 17.74 21.98 8.82
N GLY A 198 18.40 21.66 7.70
CA GLY A 198 19.82 21.37 7.72
C GLY A 198 20.09 20.10 8.57
N PHE A 199 21.22 20.07 9.26
CA PHE A 199 21.49 19.04 10.28
C PHE A 199 20.71 19.31 11.55
N PHE A 200 20.02 18.30 12.06
CA PHE A 200 19.22 18.40 13.29
C PHE A 200 19.21 17.06 14.04
N ASN A 201 18.89 17.13 15.34
CA ASN A 201 18.69 15.93 16.15
C ASN A 201 17.30 15.32 15.91
N PRO A 202 17.22 14.12 15.33
CA PRO A 202 15.92 13.50 15.03
C PRO A 202 15.12 13.11 16.28
N HIS A 203 15.76 12.94 17.43
CA HIS A 203 15.12 12.61 18.70
C HIS A 203 14.46 13.82 19.40
N GLU A 204 14.72 15.03 18.92
CA GLU A 204 14.16 16.28 19.46
C GLU A 204 13.00 16.81 18.63
N PHE A 205 12.37 15.97 17.80
CA PHE A 205 11.30 16.44 16.91
C PHE A 205 9.92 15.99 17.42
N LEU A 206 9.33 14.96 16.87
CA LEU A 206 7.91 14.63 17.05
C LEU A 206 7.74 13.17 17.49
N GLY A 207 7.75 12.93 18.80
CA GLY A 207 7.66 11.57 19.33
C GLY A 207 8.93 10.75 19.11
N ASN A 208 8.78 9.42 18.99
CA ASN A 208 9.90 8.53 18.73
C ASN A 208 10.20 8.49 17.23
N VAL A 209 11.48 8.33 16.89
CA VAL A 209 11.91 8.11 15.51
C VAL A 209 12.24 6.64 15.26
N THR A 210 11.71 6.10 14.17
CA THR A 210 12.06 4.77 13.64
C THR A 210 12.45 4.93 12.18
N TYR A 211 13.46 4.19 11.73
CA TYR A 211 13.90 4.23 10.34
C TYR A 211 13.42 2.98 9.60
N ILE A 212 12.93 3.16 8.36
CA ILE A 212 12.62 2.07 7.43
C ILE A 212 13.76 2.04 6.42
N TYR A 213 14.39 0.87 6.26
CA TYR A 213 15.52 0.72 5.35
C TYR A 213 15.07 0.20 3.99
N PRO A 214 15.70 0.65 2.88
CA PRO A 214 15.50 0.02 1.59
C PRO A 214 15.97 -1.44 1.64
N ASN A 215 15.26 -2.32 0.91
CA ASN A 215 15.65 -3.73 0.78
C ASN A 215 16.80 -3.89 -0.19
#